data_ec319bb2fd8f461e60171ed8a257ea08
#
_entry.id   ec319bb2fd8f461e60171ed8a257ea08
#
_cell.length_a   1.000
_cell.length_b   1.000
_cell.length_c   1.000
_cell.angle_alpha   90.00
_cell.angle_beta   90.00
_cell.angle_gamma   90.00
#
_symmetry.space_group_name_H-M   'P 1'
#
loop_
_entity.id
_entity.type
_entity.pdbx_description
1 polymer ?
#
loop_
_entity_poly.entity_id
_entity_poly.type
_entity_poly.pdbx_seq_one_letter_code
_entity_poly.pdbx_strand_id
1 'polypeptide(L)'
;MKATVNWKGDLAFTGTGDVSNLPVSLDADSGTTGGARPMELIALGLAGCTAMDVISILQKKRQNVTGFDVQVDASRAEEHPKVFTSAVITYIVTGVGVEESALLRAIELSATRYCPAQSMLSQVFPIELKYEIYEEVEDGERRLTHQSAWQELPQE
;
A
#
# COMPACT_ATOMS: atom_id res chain seq x y z
N MET A 1 -15.88 -1.88 14.40
CA MET A 1 -14.81 -2.79 13.98
C MET A 1 -14.12 -3.31 15.23
N LYS A 2 -14.07 -4.62 15.42
CA LYS A 2 -13.36 -5.28 16.49
C LYS A 2 -12.25 -6.15 15.91
N ALA A 3 -11.13 -6.25 16.62
CA ALA A 3 -10.09 -7.23 16.35
C ALA A 3 -9.80 -8.00 17.63
N THR A 4 -9.57 -9.29 17.51
CA THR A 4 -9.25 -10.18 18.63
C THR A 4 -7.96 -10.91 18.32
N VAL A 5 -7.09 -11.03 19.30
CA VAL A 5 -5.82 -11.75 19.16
C VAL A 5 -5.77 -12.83 20.23
N ASN A 6 -5.55 -14.07 19.80
CA ASN A 6 -5.48 -15.25 20.68
C ASN A 6 -4.06 -15.80 20.68
N TRP A 7 -3.49 -15.95 21.85
CA TRP A 7 -2.16 -16.51 22.06
C TRP A 7 -2.12 -18.01 21.73
N LYS A 8 -1.06 -18.45 21.08
CA LYS A 8 -0.85 -19.83 20.62
C LYS A 8 0.40 -20.50 21.21
N GLY A 9 1.11 -19.79 22.05
CA GLY A 9 2.39 -20.19 22.65
C GLY A 9 3.53 -19.30 22.18
N ASP A 10 4.58 -19.21 22.96
CA ASP A 10 5.74 -18.35 22.72
C ASP A 10 5.33 -16.93 22.27
N LEU A 11 5.77 -16.45 21.11
CA LEU A 11 5.37 -15.17 20.52
C LEU A 11 4.40 -15.33 19.35
N ALA A 12 3.73 -16.50 19.23
CA ALA A 12 2.77 -16.79 18.17
C ALA A 12 1.34 -16.46 18.61
N PHE A 13 0.59 -15.83 17.71
CA PHE A 13 -0.81 -15.46 17.91
C PHE A 13 -1.63 -15.72 16.64
N THR A 14 -2.95 -15.79 16.82
CA THR A 14 -3.90 -15.71 15.71
C THR A 14 -4.79 -14.52 15.94
N GLY A 15 -4.78 -13.60 14.98
CA GLY A 15 -5.66 -12.43 14.93
C GLY A 15 -6.89 -12.69 14.06
N THR A 16 -8.04 -12.14 14.43
CA THR A 16 -9.27 -12.12 13.62
C THR A 16 -9.95 -10.77 13.74
N GLY A 17 -10.50 -10.28 12.64
CA GLY A 17 -11.38 -9.12 12.61
C GLY A 17 -12.86 -9.53 12.51
N ASP A 18 -13.77 -8.75 13.06
CA ASP A 18 -15.21 -9.02 13.07
C ASP A 18 -15.90 -8.83 11.70
N VAL A 19 -15.21 -8.25 10.72
CA VAL A 19 -15.74 -8.01 9.37
C VAL A 19 -15.47 -9.19 8.45
N SER A 20 -14.20 -9.59 8.32
CA SER A 20 -13.81 -10.68 7.42
C SER A 20 -13.89 -12.06 8.07
N ASN A 21 -13.71 -12.13 9.39
CA ASN A 21 -13.54 -13.37 10.17
C ASN A 21 -12.40 -14.28 9.66
N LEU A 22 -11.51 -13.75 8.81
CA LEU A 22 -10.36 -14.48 8.31
C LEU A 22 -9.24 -14.47 9.35
N PRO A 23 -8.67 -15.65 9.68
CA PRO A 23 -7.56 -15.73 10.61
C PRO A 23 -6.27 -15.20 9.97
N VAL A 24 -5.52 -14.41 10.73
CA VAL A 24 -4.19 -13.93 10.37
C VAL A 24 -3.20 -14.46 11.40
N SER A 25 -2.22 -15.22 10.95
CA SER A 25 -1.13 -15.69 11.81
C SER A 25 -0.14 -14.55 12.08
N LEU A 26 0.17 -14.35 13.35
CA LEU A 26 1.11 -13.35 13.84
C LEU A 26 2.27 -14.05 14.52
N ASP A 27 3.50 -13.64 14.22
CA ASP A 27 4.70 -14.17 14.86
C ASP A 27 5.78 -13.08 14.95
N ALA A 28 6.50 -13.04 16.08
CA ALA A 28 7.66 -12.17 16.23
C ALA A 28 8.96 -12.82 15.75
N ASP A 29 9.03 -14.17 15.76
CA ASP A 29 10.16 -14.93 15.27
C ASP A 29 10.01 -15.24 13.78
N SER A 30 10.82 -14.57 12.96
CA SER A 30 10.85 -14.81 11.53
C SER A 30 11.42 -16.20 11.23
N GLY A 31 10.56 -17.17 11.00
CA GLY A 31 10.99 -18.43 10.41
C GLY A 31 10.43 -19.72 10.99
N THR A 32 9.80 -19.72 12.14
CA THR A 32 9.33 -20.99 12.75
C THR A 32 7.85 -21.29 12.51
N THR A 33 6.99 -20.29 12.45
CA THR A 33 5.52 -20.49 12.30
C THR A 33 4.90 -19.84 11.08
N GLY A 34 5.65 -19.01 10.32
CA GLY A 34 5.18 -18.39 9.08
C GLY A 34 4.13 -17.29 9.29
N GLY A 35 4.11 -16.64 10.45
CA GLY A 35 3.22 -15.52 10.75
C GLY A 35 3.80 -14.17 10.33
N ALA A 36 2.92 -13.21 10.01
CA ALA A 36 3.31 -11.83 9.75
C ALA A 36 3.66 -11.11 11.05
N ARG A 37 4.62 -10.22 10.99
CA ARG A 37 4.93 -9.33 12.13
C ARG A 37 3.87 -8.24 12.26
N PRO A 38 3.47 -7.83 13.47
CA PRO A 38 2.46 -6.78 13.66
C PRO A 38 2.76 -5.48 12.91
N MET A 39 4.01 -5.02 12.89
CA MET A 39 4.39 -3.81 12.14
C MET A 39 4.32 -3.99 10.62
N GLU A 40 4.59 -5.19 10.12
CA GLU A 40 4.39 -5.54 8.71
C GLU A 40 2.92 -5.46 8.32
N LEU A 41 1.98 -5.90 9.17
CA LEU A 41 0.55 -5.78 8.92
C LEU A 41 0.08 -4.31 8.85
N ILE A 42 0.72 -3.40 9.58
CA ILE A 42 0.43 -1.97 9.46
C ILE A 42 0.84 -1.46 8.08
N ALA A 43 2.04 -1.85 7.60
CA ALA A 43 2.50 -1.48 6.25
C ALA A 43 1.64 -2.12 5.16
N LEU A 44 1.25 -3.39 5.30
CA LEU A 44 0.33 -4.09 4.39
C LEU A 44 -1.06 -3.43 4.39
N GLY A 45 -1.57 -3.02 5.56
CA GLY A 45 -2.82 -2.29 5.69
C GLY A 45 -2.79 -0.96 4.96
N LEU A 46 -1.68 -0.21 5.05
CA LEU A 46 -1.47 1.03 4.32
C LEU A 46 -1.44 0.77 2.80
N ALA A 47 -0.64 -0.19 2.34
CA ALA A 47 -0.54 -0.55 0.94
C ALA A 47 -1.89 -0.97 0.35
N GLY A 48 -2.59 -1.89 1.01
CA GLY A 48 -3.89 -2.41 0.56
C GLY A 48 -4.97 -1.34 0.54
N CYS A 49 -5.00 -0.47 1.55
CA CYS A 49 -6.00 0.61 1.62
C CYS A 49 -5.89 1.56 0.41
N THR A 50 -4.71 2.10 0.14
CA THR A 50 -4.51 3.00 -1.01
C THR A 50 -4.60 2.26 -2.35
N ALA A 51 -4.17 1.00 -2.43
CA ALA A 51 -4.29 0.18 -3.64
C ALA A 51 -5.75 0.04 -4.10
N MET A 52 -6.67 -0.26 -3.17
CA MET A 52 -8.10 -0.40 -3.47
C MET A 52 -8.70 0.89 -4.01
N ASP A 53 -8.32 2.04 -3.45
CA ASP A 53 -8.79 3.34 -3.93
C ASP A 53 -8.30 3.63 -5.34
N VAL A 54 -6.98 3.53 -5.55
CA VAL A 54 -6.34 3.89 -6.83
C VAL A 54 -6.85 3.01 -7.96
N ILE A 55 -6.88 1.68 -7.79
CA ILE A 55 -7.39 0.79 -8.83
C ILE A 55 -8.88 1.04 -9.13
N SER A 56 -9.71 1.28 -8.11
CA SER A 56 -11.13 1.61 -8.29
C SER A 56 -11.31 2.89 -9.12
N ILE A 57 -10.48 3.91 -8.88
CA ILE A 57 -10.54 5.16 -9.64
C ILE A 57 -10.07 4.97 -11.08
N LEU A 58 -8.96 4.23 -11.30
CA LEU A 58 -8.47 3.91 -12.65
C LEU A 58 -9.52 3.15 -13.47
N GLN A 59 -10.20 2.17 -12.87
CA GLN A 59 -11.30 1.44 -13.51
C GLN A 59 -12.48 2.36 -13.88
N LYS A 60 -12.89 3.26 -12.97
CA LYS A 60 -13.94 4.26 -13.25
C LYS A 60 -13.53 5.22 -14.37
N LYS A 61 -12.24 5.55 -14.46
CA LYS A 61 -11.67 6.33 -15.57
C LYS A 61 -11.46 5.51 -16.84
N ARG A 62 -11.85 4.23 -16.86
CA ARG A 62 -11.73 3.31 -17.99
C ARG A 62 -10.31 3.15 -18.50
N GLN A 63 -9.33 3.23 -17.62
CA GLN A 63 -7.94 2.95 -17.94
C GLN A 63 -7.76 1.44 -18.16
N ASN A 64 -7.04 1.07 -19.22
CA ASN A 64 -6.78 -0.33 -19.54
C ASN A 64 -5.57 -0.86 -18.76
N VAL A 65 -5.80 -1.14 -17.47
CA VAL A 65 -4.79 -1.65 -16.54
C VAL A 65 -4.79 -3.19 -16.60
N THR A 66 -3.64 -3.78 -16.87
CA THR A 66 -3.42 -5.24 -16.90
C THR A 66 -2.64 -5.75 -15.68
N GLY A 67 -1.91 -4.86 -14.99
CA GLY A 67 -1.21 -5.16 -13.75
C GLY A 67 -1.16 -3.94 -12.83
N PHE A 68 -1.28 -4.19 -11.53
CA PHE A 68 -1.21 -3.11 -10.55
C PHE A 68 -0.64 -3.64 -9.24
N ASP A 69 0.49 -3.06 -8.82
CA ASP A 69 1.14 -3.35 -7.56
C ASP A 69 1.32 -2.07 -6.75
N VAL A 70 1.25 -2.18 -5.43
CA VAL A 70 1.58 -1.10 -4.50
C VAL A 70 2.60 -1.61 -3.49
N GLN A 71 3.74 -0.96 -3.45
CA GLN A 71 4.82 -1.27 -2.52
C GLN A 71 4.90 -0.17 -1.46
N VAL A 72 5.11 -0.58 -0.21
CA VAL A 72 5.38 0.33 0.91
C VAL A 72 6.73 -0.04 1.50
N ASP A 73 7.67 0.89 1.43
CA ASP A 73 8.96 0.81 2.12
C ASP A 73 8.94 1.77 3.30
N ALA A 74 8.92 1.22 4.52
CA ALA A 74 8.81 1.99 5.75
C ALA A 74 10.07 1.86 6.59
N SER A 75 10.71 3.00 6.88
CA SER A 75 11.85 3.08 7.80
C SER A 75 11.38 3.06 9.25
N ARG A 76 12.20 2.50 10.13
CA ARG A 76 11.92 2.42 11.56
C ARG A 76 13.03 3.06 12.39
N ALA A 77 12.68 3.58 13.57
CA ALA A 77 13.65 4.03 14.55
C ALA A 77 14.56 2.87 15.00
N GLU A 78 15.83 3.17 15.25
CA GLU A 78 16.81 2.19 15.72
C GLU A 78 16.54 1.79 17.17
N GLU A 79 16.13 2.76 17.99
CA GLU A 79 15.83 2.56 19.41
C GLU A 79 14.34 2.31 19.66
N HIS A 80 14.04 1.58 20.75
CA HIS A 80 12.65 1.38 21.18
C HIS A 80 11.95 2.71 21.51
N PRO A 81 10.68 2.81 21.11
CA PRO A 81 9.74 1.75 20.65
C PRO A 81 9.77 1.40 19.15
N LYS A 82 10.80 1.68 18.41
CA LYS A 82 11.01 1.31 16.98
C LYS A 82 9.81 1.61 16.08
N VAL A 83 9.25 2.81 16.24
CA VAL A 83 8.14 3.32 15.43
C VAL A 83 8.55 3.53 13.97
N PHE A 84 7.58 3.64 13.06
CA PHE A 84 7.87 4.15 11.73
C PHE A 84 8.29 5.61 11.77
N THR A 85 9.35 5.95 11.05
CA THR A 85 9.90 7.30 10.96
C THR A 85 9.66 7.95 9.60
N SER A 86 9.46 7.14 8.57
CA SER A 86 9.07 7.57 7.22
C SER A 86 8.51 6.38 6.44
N ALA A 87 7.79 6.65 5.36
CA ALA A 87 7.42 5.63 4.39
C ALA A 87 7.50 6.19 2.96
N VAL A 88 7.75 5.29 2.00
CA VAL A 88 7.61 5.54 0.57
C VAL A 88 6.56 4.58 0.05
N ILE A 89 5.53 5.10 -0.63
CA ILE A 89 4.52 4.29 -1.34
C ILE A 89 4.82 4.41 -2.83
N THR A 90 5.07 3.28 -3.49
CA THR A 90 5.28 3.23 -4.94
C THR A 90 4.11 2.51 -5.60
N TYR A 91 3.41 3.21 -6.50
CA TYR A 91 2.33 2.67 -7.33
C TYR A 91 2.91 2.23 -8.67
N ILE A 92 2.81 0.94 -8.98
CA ILE A 92 3.35 0.35 -10.21
C ILE A 92 2.16 -0.12 -11.06
N VAL A 93 1.95 0.55 -12.18
CA VAL A 93 0.84 0.29 -13.11
C VAL A 93 1.38 -0.29 -14.40
N THR A 94 0.81 -1.38 -14.86
CA THR A 94 1.04 -1.94 -16.19
C THR A 94 -0.26 -1.92 -16.97
N GLY A 95 -0.22 -1.55 -18.24
CA GLY A 95 -1.41 -1.54 -19.06
C GLY A 95 -1.15 -1.06 -20.47
N VAL A 96 -2.21 -0.81 -21.23
CA VAL A 96 -2.14 -0.33 -22.61
C VAL A 96 -2.74 1.07 -22.69
N GLY A 97 -1.89 2.06 -23.01
CA GLY A 97 -2.29 3.46 -23.12
C GLY A 97 -2.79 4.07 -21.80
N VAL A 98 -2.20 3.67 -20.66
CA VAL A 98 -2.56 4.24 -19.36
C VAL A 98 -2.13 5.70 -19.29
N GLU A 99 -3.08 6.59 -19.07
CA GLU A 99 -2.82 8.02 -18.97
C GLU A 99 -2.19 8.37 -17.62
N GLU A 100 -1.03 9.01 -17.65
CA GLU A 100 -0.34 9.49 -16.43
C GLU A 100 -1.24 10.40 -15.59
N SER A 101 -1.96 11.33 -16.24
CA SER A 101 -2.90 12.23 -15.57
C SER A 101 -4.02 11.50 -14.81
N ALA A 102 -4.47 10.36 -15.33
CA ALA A 102 -5.46 9.53 -14.69
C ALA A 102 -4.91 8.88 -13.41
N LEU A 103 -3.66 8.37 -13.45
CA LEU A 103 -2.98 7.80 -12.30
C LEU A 103 -2.69 8.87 -11.24
N LEU A 104 -2.13 10.01 -11.62
CA LEU A 104 -1.85 11.12 -10.70
C LEU A 104 -3.11 11.57 -9.96
N ARG A 105 -4.23 11.72 -10.68
CA ARG A 105 -5.51 12.05 -10.06
C ARG A 105 -6.04 10.98 -9.13
N ALA A 106 -5.81 9.70 -9.45
CA ALA A 106 -6.22 8.59 -8.58
C ALA A 106 -5.40 8.57 -7.27
N ILE A 107 -4.08 8.77 -7.37
CA ILE A 107 -3.18 8.89 -6.20
C ILE A 107 -3.59 10.07 -5.33
N GLU A 108 -3.80 11.24 -5.91
CA GLU A 108 -4.24 12.45 -5.20
C GLU A 108 -5.54 12.20 -4.43
N LEU A 109 -6.55 11.64 -5.07
CA LEU A 109 -7.84 11.37 -4.42
C LEU A 109 -7.72 10.33 -3.30
N SER A 110 -6.90 9.30 -3.47
CA SER A 110 -6.63 8.36 -2.37
C SER A 110 -5.94 9.07 -1.21
N ALA A 111 -4.85 9.80 -1.48
CA ALA A 111 -4.04 10.44 -0.45
C ALA A 111 -4.80 11.51 0.34
N THR A 112 -5.62 12.33 -0.34
CA THR A 112 -6.24 13.51 0.28
C THR A 112 -7.67 13.28 0.76
N ARG A 113 -8.36 12.23 0.25
CA ARG A 113 -9.80 12.10 0.48
C ARG A 113 -10.27 10.71 0.92
N TYR A 114 -9.70 9.63 0.39
CA TYR A 114 -10.32 8.32 0.53
C TYR A 114 -9.57 7.36 1.45
N CYS A 115 -8.23 7.33 1.44
CA CYS A 115 -7.47 6.36 2.23
C CYS A 115 -7.40 6.74 3.71
N PRO A 116 -8.17 6.10 4.61
CA PRO A 116 -8.10 6.41 6.04
C PRO A 116 -6.76 6.00 6.65
N ALA A 117 -6.13 4.93 6.15
CA ALA A 117 -4.83 4.49 6.66
C ALA A 117 -3.75 5.55 6.39
N GLN A 118 -3.70 6.09 5.17
CA GLN A 118 -2.76 7.16 4.82
C GLN A 118 -3.06 8.44 5.61
N SER A 119 -4.35 8.81 5.72
CA SER A 119 -4.76 9.99 6.49
C SER A 119 -4.36 9.92 7.96
N MET A 120 -4.46 8.75 8.60
CA MET A 120 -4.02 8.56 9.98
C MET A 120 -2.51 8.56 10.12
N LEU A 121 -1.80 7.79 9.27
CA LEU A 121 -0.36 7.59 9.42
C LEU A 121 0.46 8.82 9.01
N SER A 122 0.00 9.61 8.06
CA SER A 122 0.65 10.87 7.65
C SER A 122 0.67 11.94 8.76
N GLN A 123 -0.15 11.81 9.78
CA GLN A 123 -0.09 12.68 10.97
C GLN A 123 1.07 12.32 11.91
N VAL A 124 1.67 11.15 11.74
CA VAL A 124 2.70 10.62 12.64
C VAL A 124 4.09 10.68 11.99
N PHE A 125 4.19 10.38 10.70
CA PHE A 125 5.45 10.39 9.94
C PHE A 125 5.21 10.78 8.47
N PRO A 126 6.25 11.33 7.79
CA PRO A 126 6.16 11.70 6.39
C PRO A 126 5.98 10.47 5.49
N ILE A 127 5.10 10.58 4.51
CA ILE A 127 4.83 9.56 3.48
C ILE A 127 5.12 10.17 2.12
N GLU A 128 6.16 9.68 1.44
CA GLU A 128 6.47 10.03 0.05
C GLU A 128 5.69 9.12 -0.90
N LEU A 129 5.13 9.68 -1.98
CA LEU A 129 4.41 8.92 -3.00
C LEU A 129 5.22 8.92 -4.28
N LYS A 130 5.38 7.72 -4.87
CA LYS A 130 6.05 7.50 -6.16
C LYS A 130 5.16 6.69 -7.08
N TYR A 131 5.41 6.77 -8.37
CA TYR A 131 4.69 5.95 -9.34
C TYR A 131 5.59 5.56 -10.52
N GLU A 132 5.22 4.44 -11.13
CA GLU A 132 5.80 3.90 -12.35
C GLU A 132 4.67 3.44 -13.26
N ILE A 133 4.73 3.79 -14.56
CA ILE A 133 3.80 3.32 -15.57
C ILE A 133 4.57 2.51 -16.59
N TYR A 134 4.13 1.30 -16.80
CA TYR A 134 4.66 0.39 -17.80
C TYR A 134 3.63 0.15 -18.90
N GLU A 135 4.05 0.37 -20.14
CA GLU A 135 3.29 -0.04 -21.32
C GLU A 135 3.51 -1.53 -21.56
N GLU A 136 2.41 -2.26 -21.69
CA GLU A 136 2.44 -3.65 -22.09
C GLU A 136 2.75 -3.74 -23.59
N VAL A 137 3.80 -4.46 -23.95
CA VAL A 137 4.21 -4.69 -25.33
C VAL A 137 3.94 -6.16 -25.72
N GLU A 138 4.02 -6.45 -27.04
CA GLU A 138 3.84 -7.81 -27.52
C GLU A 138 4.82 -8.78 -26.83
N ASP A 139 4.40 -10.04 -26.63
CA ASP A 139 5.13 -11.12 -25.94
C ASP A 139 5.17 -11.06 -24.39
N GLY A 140 4.34 -10.22 -23.75
CA GLY A 140 4.25 -10.14 -22.28
C GLY A 140 5.41 -9.36 -21.66
N GLU A 141 6.22 -8.68 -22.43
CA GLU A 141 7.20 -7.72 -21.97
C GLU A 141 6.51 -6.40 -21.58
N ARG A 142 7.13 -5.66 -20.68
CA ARG A 142 6.67 -4.33 -20.28
C ARG A 142 7.78 -3.30 -20.40
N ARG A 143 7.45 -2.12 -20.89
CA ARG A 143 8.38 -1.01 -21.05
C ARG A 143 7.99 0.15 -20.13
N LEU A 144 8.91 0.62 -19.31
CA LEU A 144 8.71 1.81 -18.48
C LEU A 144 8.50 3.03 -19.39
N THR A 145 7.39 3.74 -19.19
CA THR A 145 7.05 4.96 -19.92
C THR A 145 7.10 6.20 -19.07
N HIS A 146 6.69 6.10 -17.79
CA HIS A 146 6.69 7.22 -16.86
C HIS A 146 7.15 6.76 -15.47
N GLN A 147 7.92 7.60 -14.81
CA GLN A 147 8.36 7.40 -13.43
C GLN A 147 8.62 8.74 -12.78
N SER A 148 8.05 9.01 -11.62
CA SER A 148 8.32 10.21 -10.82
C SER A 148 7.87 10.06 -9.38
N ALA A 149 8.28 11.03 -8.55
CA ALA A 149 7.61 11.29 -7.28
C ALA A 149 6.32 12.09 -7.56
N TRP A 150 5.23 11.70 -6.89
CA TRP A 150 4.00 12.48 -6.93
C TRP A 150 4.21 13.78 -6.14
N GLN A 151 3.89 14.90 -6.74
CA GLN A 151 3.84 16.21 -6.10
C GLN A 151 2.41 16.71 -6.10
N GLU A 152 1.98 17.29 -4.99
CA GLU A 152 0.65 17.90 -4.92
C GLU A 152 0.54 18.98 -6.02
N LEU A 153 -0.45 18.81 -6.90
CA LEU A 153 -0.70 19.80 -7.93
C LEU A 153 -1.10 21.12 -7.25
N PRO A 154 -0.57 22.27 -7.66
CA PRO A 154 -0.99 23.55 -7.12
C PRO A 154 -2.51 23.67 -7.30
N GLN A 155 -3.21 23.97 -6.20
CA GLN A 155 -4.65 24.24 -6.24
C GLN A 155 -4.86 25.54 -7.01
N GLU A 156 -5.54 25.45 -8.16
CA GLU A 156 -6.03 26.65 -8.88
C GLU A 156 -7.22 27.27 -8.16
#